data_1ee11553c60849533be1afccb5db8d52
#
_entry.id   1ee11553c60849533be1afccb5db8d52
#
_cell.length_a   1.000
_cell.length_b   1.000
_cell.length_c   1.000
_cell.angle_alpha   90.00
_cell.angle_beta   90.00
_cell.angle_gamma   90.00
#
_symmetry.space_group_name_H-M   'P 1'
#
loop_
_entity.id
_entity.type
_entity.pdbx_description
1 polymer ?
#
loop_
_entity_poly.entity_id
_entity_poly.type
_entity_poly.pdbx_seq_one_letter_code
_entity_poly.pdbx_strand_id
1 'polypeptide(L)'
;DANREQTSAYLNSIWGNITKEVGASRGLSVAQLNAYADSMITFADPQEYVKLKLVDGLVYTDQIKGIVKKQLGIEADKDINQVTIADMVNTEDKNQGDKENEVAVYYAYGDIVDGVVGGLFSQGHQIDAQVVCKDLEKLAKDKDVKAVVVRVNSGGGSAYASEQIWHQIMELKKLKPVVVSMGGMAASGGYYMSAPANWIVAEPTTITGSIGIFGMFPDVSGLLREKLGLKFDEVKTNKYADFGTRARPFTEEEMSYLSQYVNRGYKLFRHRVAEGRKMTEEQVEKVAQGHVFTGQDAQKIGLVDQLGGLDVAVAKAAQLAKLPNYRKCAYPKEPNFLEQMVE
;
A
#
# COMPACT_ATOMS: atom_id res chain seq x y z
N ASP A 1 0.65 -27.85 -3.66
CA ASP A 1 0.99 -26.73 -4.55
C ASP A 1 1.06 -25.45 -3.71
N ALA A 2 2.28 -24.95 -3.51
CA ALA A 2 2.58 -23.81 -2.62
C ALA A 2 1.76 -22.55 -2.97
N ASN A 3 1.53 -22.28 -4.25
CA ASN A 3 0.74 -21.14 -4.68
C ASN A 3 -0.73 -21.25 -4.24
N ARG A 4 -1.31 -22.45 -4.37
CA ARG A 4 -2.69 -22.71 -3.94
C ARG A 4 -2.83 -22.59 -2.42
N GLU A 5 -1.87 -23.11 -1.68
CA GLU A 5 -1.83 -23.04 -0.22
C GLU A 5 -1.79 -21.57 0.25
N GLN A 6 -0.87 -20.78 -0.28
CA GLN A 6 -0.76 -19.34 0.00
C GLN A 6 -2.05 -18.58 -0.35
N THR A 7 -2.59 -18.82 -1.56
CA THR A 7 -3.82 -18.16 -2.01
C THR A 7 -4.99 -18.49 -1.09
N SER A 8 -5.14 -19.75 -0.71
CA SER A 8 -6.17 -20.18 0.23
C SER A 8 -5.98 -19.54 1.61
N ALA A 9 -4.75 -19.43 2.10
CA ALA A 9 -4.46 -18.85 3.40
C ALA A 9 -4.92 -17.39 3.49
N TYR A 10 -4.49 -16.52 2.57
CA TYR A 10 -4.86 -15.11 2.64
C TYR A 10 -6.35 -14.87 2.31
N LEU A 11 -6.95 -15.61 1.37
CA LEU A 11 -8.39 -15.49 1.07
C LEU A 11 -9.24 -15.90 2.27
N ASN A 12 -8.91 -17.01 2.94
CA ASN A 12 -9.61 -17.44 4.15
C ASN A 12 -9.44 -16.44 5.29
N SER A 13 -8.26 -15.84 5.43
CA SER A 13 -8.01 -14.81 6.43
C SER A 13 -8.87 -13.56 6.18
N ILE A 14 -8.95 -13.09 4.94
CA ILE A 14 -9.80 -11.94 4.56
C ILE A 14 -11.27 -12.27 4.80
N TRP A 15 -11.74 -13.40 4.28
CA TRP A 15 -13.13 -13.82 4.44
C TRP A 15 -13.52 -14.00 5.92
N GLY A 16 -12.62 -14.60 6.71
CA GLY A 16 -12.81 -14.76 8.14
C GLY A 16 -12.96 -13.42 8.88
N ASN A 17 -12.17 -12.40 8.52
CA ASN A 17 -12.32 -11.06 9.09
C ASN A 17 -13.66 -10.43 8.68
N ILE A 18 -14.03 -10.48 7.40
CA ILE A 18 -15.29 -9.93 6.89
C ILE A 18 -16.49 -10.58 7.60
N THR A 19 -16.54 -11.91 7.66
CA THR A 19 -17.67 -12.62 8.28
C THR A 19 -17.75 -12.40 9.77
N LYS A 20 -16.62 -12.22 10.46
CA LYS A 20 -16.58 -11.88 11.88
C LYS A 20 -17.16 -10.49 12.13
N GLU A 21 -16.72 -9.47 11.39
CA GLU A 21 -17.16 -8.08 11.58
C GLU A 21 -18.64 -7.90 11.18
N VAL A 22 -19.05 -8.47 10.03
CA VAL A 22 -20.46 -8.46 9.61
C VAL A 22 -21.33 -9.23 10.62
N GLY A 23 -20.84 -10.38 11.10
CA GLY A 23 -21.53 -11.16 12.10
C GLY A 23 -21.76 -10.38 13.39
N ALA A 24 -20.75 -9.71 13.90
CA ALA A 24 -20.83 -8.87 15.09
C ALA A 24 -21.81 -7.69 14.89
N SER A 25 -21.75 -7.02 13.73
CA SER A 25 -22.61 -5.88 13.40
C SER A 25 -24.10 -6.28 13.20
N ARG A 26 -24.35 -7.45 12.60
CA ARG A 26 -25.71 -7.89 12.23
C ARG A 26 -26.32 -8.89 13.21
N GLY A 27 -25.59 -9.32 14.23
CA GLY A 27 -26.02 -10.36 15.17
C GLY A 27 -26.18 -11.74 14.49
N LEU A 28 -25.28 -12.05 13.55
CA LEU A 28 -25.24 -13.30 12.80
C LEU A 28 -23.98 -14.08 13.14
N SER A 29 -24.05 -15.40 13.15
CA SER A 29 -22.88 -16.25 13.29
C SER A 29 -22.10 -16.34 11.97
N VAL A 30 -20.80 -16.60 12.06
CA VAL A 30 -19.95 -16.87 10.89
C VAL A 30 -20.47 -18.07 10.10
N ALA A 31 -21.01 -19.10 10.77
CA ALA A 31 -21.59 -20.25 10.11
C ALA A 31 -22.84 -19.88 9.27
N GLN A 32 -23.70 -18.98 9.78
CA GLN A 32 -24.86 -18.50 9.02
C GLN A 32 -24.42 -17.69 7.79
N LEU A 33 -23.43 -16.80 7.92
CA LEU A 33 -22.91 -16.02 6.79
C LEU A 33 -22.28 -16.91 5.71
N ASN A 34 -21.56 -17.96 6.11
CA ASN A 34 -21.05 -18.96 5.18
C ASN A 34 -22.19 -19.71 4.47
N ALA A 35 -23.21 -20.14 5.21
CA ALA A 35 -24.37 -20.80 4.60
C ALA A 35 -25.12 -19.88 3.61
N TYR A 36 -25.21 -18.59 3.89
CA TYR A 36 -25.79 -17.61 2.93
C TYR A 36 -24.93 -17.50 1.67
N ALA A 37 -23.61 -17.42 1.80
CA ALA A 37 -22.71 -17.40 0.66
C ALA A 37 -22.84 -18.68 -0.20
N ASP A 38 -22.90 -19.85 0.44
CA ASP A 38 -23.03 -21.15 -0.24
C ASP A 38 -24.41 -21.35 -0.88
N SER A 39 -25.44 -20.62 -0.43
CA SER A 39 -26.79 -20.68 -1.00
C SER A 39 -27.00 -19.75 -2.20
N MET A 40 -25.98 -19.11 -2.73
CA MET A 40 -26.09 -18.16 -3.84
C MET A 40 -27.12 -17.05 -3.56
N ILE A 41 -27.11 -16.53 -2.34
CA ILE A 41 -28.06 -15.52 -1.85
C ILE A 41 -28.19 -14.31 -2.78
N THR A 42 -27.20 -14.03 -3.59
CA THR A 42 -27.18 -12.93 -4.58
C THR A 42 -28.36 -12.99 -5.55
N PHE A 43 -28.94 -14.18 -5.78
CA PHE A 43 -30.07 -14.37 -6.67
C PHE A 43 -31.42 -14.52 -5.94
N ALA A 44 -31.43 -14.35 -4.61
CA ALA A 44 -32.67 -14.43 -3.84
C ALA A 44 -33.55 -13.19 -4.05
N ASP A 45 -34.83 -13.33 -3.71
CA ASP A 45 -35.75 -12.20 -3.65
C ASP A 45 -35.22 -11.14 -2.65
N PRO A 46 -35.27 -9.85 -2.99
CA PRO A 46 -34.78 -8.78 -2.10
C PRO A 46 -35.37 -8.84 -0.68
N GLN A 47 -36.60 -9.32 -0.49
CA GLN A 47 -37.21 -9.49 0.84
C GLN A 47 -36.46 -10.51 1.71
N GLU A 48 -35.77 -11.47 1.11
CA GLU A 48 -34.99 -12.46 1.85
C GLU A 48 -33.79 -11.78 2.57
N TYR A 49 -33.18 -10.75 1.98
CA TYR A 49 -32.09 -10.00 2.65
C TYR A 49 -32.55 -9.37 3.96
N VAL A 50 -33.79 -8.88 4.02
CA VAL A 50 -34.39 -8.33 5.25
C VAL A 50 -34.64 -9.45 6.27
N LYS A 51 -35.25 -10.56 5.84
CA LYS A 51 -35.54 -11.73 6.72
C LYS A 51 -34.24 -12.32 7.29
N LEU A 52 -33.19 -12.38 6.49
CA LEU A 52 -31.88 -12.88 6.87
C LEU A 52 -31.03 -11.84 7.63
N LYS A 53 -31.57 -10.65 7.90
CA LYS A 53 -30.92 -9.54 8.63
C LYS A 53 -29.67 -8.99 7.93
N LEU A 54 -29.53 -9.21 6.63
CA LEU A 54 -28.42 -8.65 5.86
C LEU A 54 -28.60 -7.15 5.60
N VAL A 55 -29.84 -6.69 5.48
CA VAL A 55 -30.22 -5.28 5.39
C VAL A 55 -31.37 -4.96 6.34
N ASP A 56 -31.56 -3.71 6.70
CA ASP A 56 -32.59 -3.27 7.63
C ASP A 56 -33.95 -3.07 6.96
N GLY A 57 -33.98 -2.84 5.64
CA GLY A 57 -35.19 -2.65 4.86
C GLY A 57 -34.89 -2.42 3.38
N LEU A 58 -35.93 -2.46 2.59
CA LEU A 58 -35.91 -2.13 1.18
C LEU A 58 -36.59 -0.78 0.97
N VAL A 59 -35.93 0.11 0.27
CA VAL A 59 -36.40 1.48 0.04
C VAL A 59 -36.15 1.90 -1.40
N TYR A 60 -37.01 2.75 -1.94
CA TYR A 60 -36.76 3.43 -3.19
C TYR A 60 -35.86 4.64 -2.98
N THR A 61 -35.18 5.09 -4.02
CA THR A 61 -34.19 6.18 -3.96
C THR A 61 -34.79 7.49 -3.43
N ASP A 62 -36.03 7.80 -3.79
CA ASP A 62 -36.76 8.97 -3.32
C ASP A 62 -37.04 8.96 -1.80
N GLN A 63 -37.12 7.79 -1.19
CA GLN A 63 -37.37 7.63 0.24
C GLN A 63 -36.12 7.86 1.10
N ILE A 64 -34.92 7.74 0.53
CA ILE A 64 -33.65 7.85 1.27
C ILE A 64 -33.55 9.21 1.98
N LYS A 65 -33.89 10.32 1.29
CA LYS A 65 -33.86 11.67 1.87
C LYS A 65 -34.73 11.78 3.11
N GLY A 66 -35.92 11.16 3.09
CA GLY A 66 -36.84 11.12 4.24
C GLY A 66 -36.28 10.35 5.43
N ILE A 67 -35.63 9.22 5.17
CA ILE A 67 -34.98 8.41 6.21
C ILE A 67 -33.85 9.19 6.88
N VAL A 68 -33.00 9.82 6.08
CA VAL A 68 -31.88 10.65 6.60
C VAL A 68 -32.40 11.82 7.46
N LYS A 69 -33.43 12.54 6.98
CA LYS A 69 -34.06 13.61 7.77
C LYS A 69 -34.57 13.10 9.11
N LYS A 70 -35.25 11.96 9.12
CA LYS A 70 -35.74 11.35 10.36
C LYS A 70 -34.59 10.98 11.32
N GLN A 71 -33.51 10.43 10.82
CA GLN A 71 -32.35 10.09 11.65
C GLN A 71 -31.64 11.34 12.23
N LEU A 72 -31.62 12.44 11.47
CA LEU A 72 -31.02 13.70 11.88
C LEU A 72 -31.97 14.57 12.69
N GLY A 73 -33.24 14.20 12.91
CA GLY A 73 -34.23 15.01 13.60
C GLY A 73 -34.65 16.24 12.80
N ILE A 74 -34.53 16.23 11.47
CA ILE A 74 -34.90 17.34 10.58
C ILE A 74 -36.35 17.22 10.17
N GLU A 75 -37.13 18.29 10.27
CA GLU A 75 -38.52 18.38 9.82
C GLU A 75 -38.63 18.07 8.31
N ALA A 76 -39.73 17.47 7.88
CA ALA A 76 -39.90 16.96 6.51
C ALA A 76 -39.79 18.05 5.42
N ASP A 77 -40.22 19.28 5.74
CA ASP A 77 -40.20 20.46 4.86
C ASP A 77 -38.86 21.20 4.81
N LYS A 78 -37.94 20.90 5.76
CA LYS A 78 -36.62 21.54 5.83
C LYS A 78 -35.59 20.82 4.98
N ASP A 79 -34.66 21.55 4.40
CA ASP A 79 -33.55 20.95 3.67
C ASP A 79 -32.46 20.35 4.58
N ILE A 80 -31.77 19.31 4.10
CA ILE A 80 -30.59 18.78 4.77
C ILE A 80 -29.42 19.69 4.40
N ASN A 81 -28.78 20.29 5.42
CA ASN A 81 -27.51 20.99 5.21
C ASN A 81 -26.45 19.98 4.80
N GLN A 82 -25.98 20.09 3.57
CA GLN A 82 -24.93 19.25 3.03
C GLN A 82 -23.71 20.09 2.72
N VAL A 83 -22.55 19.56 3.03
CA VAL A 83 -21.26 20.08 2.58
C VAL A 83 -20.61 19.04 1.69
N THR A 84 -20.04 19.47 0.60
CA THR A 84 -19.27 18.56 -0.28
C THR A 84 -17.90 18.33 0.32
N ILE A 85 -17.22 17.28 -0.13
CA ILE A 85 -15.81 17.02 0.24
C ILE A 85 -14.92 18.21 -0.17
N ALA A 86 -15.20 18.82 -1.33
CA ALA A 86 -14.50 20.03 -1.78
C ALA A 86 -14.70 21.24 -0.85
N ASP A 87 -15.92 21.42 -0.34
CA ASP A 87 -16.18 22.47 0.65
C ASP A 87 -15.44 22.20 1.96
N MET A 88 -15.36 20.93 2.38
CA MET A 88 -14.64 20.55 3.61
C MET A 88 -13.12 20.75 3.49
N VAL A 89 -12.53 20.49 2.33
CA VAL A 89 -11.09 20.72 2.08
C VAL A 89 -10.74 22.22 2.27
N ASN A 90 -11.66 23.11 1.91
CA ASN A 90 -11.48 24.56 2.03
C ASN A 90 -11.88 25.15 3.40
N THR A 91 -12.37 24.31 4.33
CA THR A 91 -12.67 24.79 5.68
C THR A 91 -11.41 24.77 6.54
N GLU A 92 -11.10 25.90 7.19
CA GLU A 92 -10.07 25.92 8.22
C GLU A 92 -10.50 25.01 9.38
N ASP A 93 -9.69 24.03 9.69
CA ASP A 93 -9.87 23.22 10.91
C ASP A 93 -9.61 24.12 12.13
N LYS A 94 -10.68 24.59 12.78
CA LYS A 94 -10.59 25.41 13.99
C LYS A 94 -9.99 24.67 15.18
N ASN A 95 -9.93 23.35 15.13
CA ASN A 95 -9.26 22.50 16.11
C ASN A 95 -7.82 22.16 15.68
N GLN A 96 -7.15 23.05 14.96
CA GLN A 96 -5.73 22.91 14.70
C GLN A 96 -4.99 22.87 16.04
N GLY A 97 -4.63 21.66 16.48
CA GLY A 97 -3.83 21.47 17.68
C GLY A 97 -2.58 22.35 17.70
N ASP A 98 -1.68 22.08 18.58
CA ASP A 98 -0.45 22.85 18.74
C ASP A 98 0.33 22.96 17.40
N LYS A 99 0.43 24.19 16.87
CA LYS A 99 1.09 24.45 15.57
C LYS A 99 2.57 24.13 15.58
N GLU A 100 3.19 24.12 16.76
CA GLU A 100 4.61 23.81 16.94
C GLU A 100 4.87 22.31 17.09
N ASN A 101 3.83 21.49 17.21
CA ASN A 101 3.90 20.04 17.37
C ASN A 101 3.10 19.33 16.28
N GLU A 102 3.72 19.09 15.14
CA GLU A 102 3.09 18.47 14.01
C GLU A 102 3.45 16.98 13.90
N VAL A 103 2.43 16.14 13.65
CA VAL A 103 2.59 14.78 13.12
C VAL A 103 2.29 14.84 11.62
N ALA A 104 3.32 14.74 10.81
CA ALA A 104 3.19 14.74 9.37
C ALA A 104 2.70 13.37 8.88
N VAL A 105 1.66 13.34 8.06
CA VAL A 105 1.18 12.13 7.38
C VAL A 105 1.56 12.23 5.90
N TYR A 106 2.59 11.50 5.50
CA TYR A 106 3.05 11.43 4.12
C TYR A 106 2.36 10.29 3.38
N TYR A 107 1.58 10.61 2.37
CA TYR A 107 0.84 9.63 1.56
C TYR A 107 1.71 9.12 0.41
N ALA A 108 2.01 7.82 0.43
CA ALA A 108 2.76 7.11 -0.59
C ALA A 108 1.88 5.99 -1.18
N TYR A 109 1.33 6.22 -2.39
CA TYR A 109 0.43 5.26 -3.02
C TYR A 109 0.70 5.13 -4.53
N GLY A 110 0.47 3.92 -5.06
CA GLY A 110 0.76 3.55 -6.44
C GLY A 110 2.05 2.73 -6.58
N ASP A 111 2.55 2.65 -7.81
CA ASP A 111 3.77 1.90 -8.13
C ASP A 111 5.02 2.69 -7.77
N ILE A 112 6.04 1.99 -7.25
CA ILE A 112 7.31 2.61 -6.89
C ILE A 112 8.20 2.69 -8.12
N VAL A 113 8.61 3.92 -8.47
CA VAL A 113 9.41 4.23 -9.66
C VAL A 113 10.61 5.11 -9.32
N ASP A 114 11.61 5.14 -10.21
CA ASP A 114 12.75 6.06 -10.14
C ASP A 114 12.63 7.09 -11.25
N GLY A 115 12.11 8.25 -10.92
CA GLY A 115 11.75 9.31 -11.87
C GLY A 115 10.37 9.09 -12.52
N VAL A 116 9.75 10.20 -12.92
CA VAL A 116 8.43 10.16 -13.55
C VAL A 116 8.53 9.40 -14.88
N VAL A 117 7.95 8.22 -14.93
CA VAL A 117 7.67 7.56 -16.21
C VAL A 117 6.46 8.26 -16.83
N GLY A 118 6.70 9.46 -17.36
CA GLY A 118 5.70 10.25 -18.07
C GLY A 118 5.48 9.68 -19.46
N GLY A 119 4.26 9.30 -19.78
CA GLY A 119 3.81 8.98 -21.14
C GLY A 119 2.30 9.15 -21.19
N LEU A 120 1.77 9.42 -22.41
CA LEU A 120 0.33 9.52 -22.68
C LEU A 120 -0.51 8.34 -22.13
N PHE A 121 0.14 7.27 -21.64
CA PHE A 121 -0.49 6.05 -21.13
C PHE A 121 -0.17 5.75 -19.64
N SER A 122 0.57 6.60 -18.94
CA SER A 122 0.77 6.42 -17.49
C SER A 122 -0.47 6.93 -16.75
N GLN A 123 -1.49 6.10 -16.67
CA GLN A 123 -2.68 6.36 -15.87
C GLN A 123 -2.44 5.75 -14.49
N GLY A 124 -2.17 6.57 -13.49
CA GLY A 124 -2.11 6.12 -12.09
C GLY A 124 -1.17 6.97 -11.23
N HIS A 125 -1.38 6.89 -9.95
CA HIS A 125 -0.50 7.50 -8.96
C HIS A 125 0.79 6.68 -8.85
N GLN A 126 1.92 7.36 -8.69
CA GLN A 126 3.25 6.76 -8.58
C GLN A 126 3.96 7.27 -7.32
N ILE A 127 4.74 6.40 -6.72
CA ILE A 127 5.68 6.73 -5.65
C ILE A 127 7.04 6.96 -6.32
N ASP A 128 7.29 8.19 -6.73
CA ASP A 128 8.58 8.56 -7.31
C ASP A 128 9.62 8.73 -6.19
N ALA A 129 10.65 7.90 -6.22
CA ALA A 129 11.69 7.91 -5.20
C ALA A 129 12.40 9.24 -5.09
N GLN A 130 12.62 9.96 -6.20
CA GLN A 130 13.30 11.25 -6.21
C GLN A 130 12.47 12.33 -5.50
N VAL A 131 11.14 12.31 -5.70
CA VAL A 131 10.22 13.23 -5.02
C VAL A 131 10.09 12.87 -3.54
N VAL A 132 9.80 11.59 -3.24
CA VAL A 132 9.64 11.11 -1.86
C VAL A 132 10.87 11.39 -1.01
N CYS A 133 12.08 11.12 -1.53
CA CYS A 133 13.31 11.37 -0.79
C CYS A 133 13.49 12.86 -0.47
N LYS A 134 13.23 13.76 -1.42
CA LYS A 134 13.28 15.21 -1.18
C LYS A 134 12.27 15.67 -0.14
N ASP A 135 11.06 15.14 -0.19
CA ASP A 135 10.01 15.52 0.75
C ASP A 135 10.29 15.00 2.16
N LEU A 136 10.73 13.75 2.30
CA LEU A 136 11.15 13.21 3.59
C LEU A 136 12.36 13.98 4.16
N GLU A 137 13.29 14.45 3.33
CA GLU A 137 14.40 15.31 3.74
C GLU A 137 13.91 16.67 4.26
N LYS A 138 12.91 17.29 3.57
CA LYS A 138 12.27 18.54 4.06
C LYS A 138 11.60 18.30 5.42
N LEU A 139 10.82 17.22 5.56
CA LEU A 139 10.17 16.86 6.82
C LEU A 139 11.18 16.59 7.94
N ALA A 140 12.35 16.02 7.61
CA ALA A 140 13.44 15.82 8.57
C ALA A 140 13.97 17.15 9.14
N LYS A 141 14.08 18.17 8.29
CA LYS A 141 14.62 19.50 8.64
C LYS A 141 13.60 20.45 9.27
N ASP A 142 12.30 20.19 9.05
CA ASP A 142 11.22 21.05 9.56
C ASP A 142 11.13 20.93 11.07
N LYS A 143 11.25 22.05 11.77
CA LYS A 143 11.28 22.11 13.25
C LYS A 143 9.89 21.88 13.86
N ASP A 144 8.81 22.16 13.13
CA ASP A 144 7.45 21.99 13.61
C ASP A 144 7.03 20.52 13.53
N VAL A 145 7.52 19.78 12.56
CA VAL A 145 7.28 18.33 12.42
C VAL A 145 8.07 17.57 13.47
N LYS A 146 7.39 16.88 14.38
CA LYS A 146 7.99 16.10 15.47
C LYS A 146 7.99 14.60 15.22
N ALA A 147 7.08 14.09 14.39
CA ALA A 147 7.02 12.69 13.96
C ALA A 147 6.44 12.60 12.55
N VAL A 148 6.75 11.51 11.86
CA VAL A 148 6.26 11.28 10.51
C VAL A 148 5.53 9.93 10.46
N VAL A 149 4.33 9.92 9.90
CA VAL A 149 3.60 8.72 9.52
C VAL A 149 3.71 8.59 8.00
N VAL A 150 4.26 7.49 7.51
CA VAL A 150 4.23 7.18 6.07
C VAL A 150 3.03 6.27 5.81
N ARG A 151 2.01 6.79 5.14
CA ARG A 151 0.83 6.02 4.74
C ARG A 151 1.10 5.34 3.41
N VAL A 152 1.33 4.02 3.44
CA VAL A 152 1.71 3.24 2.26
C VAL A 152 0.50 2.49 1.70
N ASN A 153 0.25 2.63 0.39
CA ASN A 153 -0.69 1.80 -0.35
C ASN A 153 -0.07 1.44 -1.72
N SER A 154 0.76 0.38 -1.74
CA SER A 154 1.59 0.01 -2.89
C SER A 154 1.82 -1.49 -2.98
N GLY A 155 1.74 -2.04 -4.18
CA GLY A 155 2.17 -3.39 -4.49
C GLY A 155 3.69 -3.54 -4.66
N GLY A 156 4.43 -2.42 -4.63
CA GLY A 156 5.87 -2.37 -4.85
C GLY A 156 6.23 -1.73 -6.18
N GLY A 157 7.35 -2.14 -6.76
CA GLY A 157 7.87 -1.60 -8.02
C GLY A 157 9.39 -1.73 -8.12
N SER A 158 10.06 -0.68 -8.55
CA SER A 158 11.52 -0.65 -8.71
C SER A 158 12.25 -0.96 -7.41
N ALA A 159 13.08 -2.00 -7.43
CA ALA A 159 13.92 -2.36 -6.29
C ALA A 159 14.93 -1.25 -5.94
N TYR A 160 15.49 -0.58 -6.96
CA TYR A 160 16.39 0.54 -6.78
C TYR A 160 15.69 1.73 -6.08
N ALA A 161 14.52 2.11 -6.58
CA ALA A 161 13.73 3.19 -5.98
C ALA A 161 13.33 2.88 -4.53
N SER A 162 12.95 1.63 -4.27
CA SER A 162 12.61 1.18 -2.90
C SER A 162 13.79 1.27 -1.94
N GLU A 163 15.01 0.97 -2.39
CA GLU A 163 16.25 1.12 -1.59
C GLU A 163 16.55 2.60 -1.32
N GLN A 164 16.35 3.50 -2.30
CA GLN A 164 16.53 4.95 -2.08
C GLN A 164 15.57 5.46 -1.00
N ILE A 165 14.31 5.09 -1.08
CA ILE A 165 13.29 5.49 -0.08
C ILE A 165 13.60 4.85 1.28
N TRP A 166 13.98 3.57 1.32
CA TRP A 166 14.41 2.89 2.54
C TRP A 166 15.53 3.66 3.24
N HIS A 167 16.58 4.04 2.49
CA HIS A 167 17.71 4.82 3.01
C HIS A 167 17.23 6.16 3.57
N GLN A 168 16.38 6.88 2.84
CA GLN A 168 15.88 8.19 3.30
C GLN A 168 15.00 8.07 4.56
N ILE A 169 14.23 6.98 4.70
CA ILE A 169 13.49 6.70 5.94
C ILE A 169 14.47 6.42 7.10
N MET A 170 15.55 5.71 6.86
CA MET A 170 16.58 5.48 7.87
C MET A 170 17.25 6.79 8.32
N GLU A 171 17.52 7.73 7.40
CA GLU A 171 18.04 9.05 7.76
C GLU A 171 17.02 9.87 8.56
N LEU A 172 15.77 9.91 8.12
CA LEU A 172 14.69 10.57 8.84
C LEU A 172 14.52 10.00 10.26
N LYS A 173 14.58 8.68 10.40
CA LYS A 173 14.43 7.97 11.68
C LYS A 173 15.49 8.33 12.71
N LYS A 174 16.68 8.76 12.30
CA LYS A 174 17.73 9.27 13.22
C LYS A 174 17.32 10.56 13.92
N LEU A 175 16.43 11.33 13.30
CA LEU A 175 16.04 12.66 13.75
C LEU A 175 14.65 12.68 14.39
N LYS A 176 13.72 11.89 13.88
CA LYS A 176 12.30 11.89 14.28
C LYS A 176 11.73 10.48 14.25
N PRO A 177 10.77 10.14 15.13
CA PRO A 177 10.05 8.89 15.03
C PRO A 177 9.34 8.76 13.67
N VAL A 178 9.48 7.59 13.04
CA VAL A 178 8.78 7.23 11.80
C VAL A 178 7.90 6.03 12.06
N VAL A 179 6.60 6.17 11.79
CA VAL A 179 5.61 5.09 11.85
C VAL A 179 5.09 4.84 10.44
N VAL A 180 4.95 3.59 10.06
CA VAL A 180 4.27 3.23 8.81
C VAL A 180 2.83 2.86 9.11
N SER A 181 1.90 3.37 8.30
CA SER A 181 0.51 2.96 8.25
C SER A 181 0.22 2.31 6.90
N MET A 182 -0.04 1.02 6.89
CA MET A 182 -0.34 0.29 5.68
C MET A 182 -1.82 0.42 5.32
N GLY A 183 -2.11 0.69 4.04
CA GLY A 183 -3.45 0.73 3.47
C GLY A 183 -3.95 -0.66 3.08
N GLY A 184 -4.63 -0.76 1.94
CA GLY A 184 -5.10 -2.04 1.41
C GLY A 184 -3.94 -2.97 1.04
N MET A 185 -2.81 -2.38 0.60
CA MET A 185 -1.61 -3.14 0.24
C MET A 185 -0.33 -2.38 0.62
N ALA A 186 0.67 -3.11 1.15
CA ALA A 186 2.04 -2.63 1.32
C ALA A 186 2.98 -3.84 1.16
N ALA A 187 3.20 -4.25 -0.08
CA ALA A 187 3.88 -5.48 -0.44
C ALA A 187 5.13 -5.22 -1.29
N SER A 188 6.06 -6.17 -1.33
CA SER A 188 7.29 -6.08 -2.12
C SER A 188 8.05 -4.78 -1.81
N GLY A 189 8.29 -3.89 -2.80
CA GLY A 189 8.89 -2.58 -2.58
C GLY A 189 8.16 -1.73 -1.53
N GLY A 190 6.81 -1.86 -1.43
CA GLY A 190 6.02 -1.20 -0.38
C GLY A 190 6.36 -1.70 1.03
N TYR A 191 6.65 -3.00 1.19
CA TYR A 191 7.16 -3.54 2.45
C TYR A 191 8.64 -3.18 2.66
N TYR A 192 9.44 -3.17 1.58
CA TYR A 192 10.85 -2.79 1.62
C TYR A 192 11.06 -1.41 2.28
N MET A 193 10.35 -0.40 1.77
CA MET A 193 10.42 0.95 2.34
C MET A 193 9.79 1.05 3.74
N SER A 194 8.88 0.14 4.11
CA SER A 194 8.22 0.13 5.40
C SER A 194 9.05 -0.51 6.51
N ALA A 195 9.87 -1.50 6.16
CA ALA A 195 10.60 -2.34 7.12
C ALA A 195 11.48 -1.57 8.12
N PRO A 196 12.13 -0.42 7.78
CA PRO A 196 12.99 0.32 8.70
C PRO A 196 12.23 1.16 9.74
N ALA A 197 10.91 1.33 9.64
CA ALA A 197 10.13 2.19 10.53
C ALA A 197 10.29 1.81 12.01
N ASN A 198 10.06 2.78 12.92
CA ASN A 198 10.03 2.52 14.36
C ASN A 198 8.84 1.64 14.76
N TRP A 199 7.74 1.74 14.01
CA TRP A 199 6.51 0.98 14.24
C TRP A 199 5.72 0.83 12.95
N ILE A 200 5.14 -0.34 12.74
CA ILE A 200 4.32 -0.63 11.54
C ILE A 200 2.91 -1.00 12.01
N VAL A 201 1.93 -0.25 11.50
CA VAL A 201 0.50 -0.48 11.71
C VAL A 201 -0.13 -0.93 10.40
N ALA A 202 -0.94 -1.98 10.44
CA ALA A 202 -1.69 -2.50 9.29
C ALA A 202 -3.13 -2.82 9.67
N GLU A 203 -4.06 -2.71 8.71
CA GLU A 203 -5.40 -3.25 8.87
C GLU A 203 -5.35 -4.79 8.89
N PRO A 204 -6.31 -5.48 9.54
CA PRO A 204 -6.31 -6.95 9.57
C PRO A 204 -6.25 -7.60 8.18
N THR A 205 -6.87 -6.97 7.18
CA THR A 205 -6.97 -7.47 5.80
C THR A 205 -5.96 -6.85 4.84
N THR A 206 -5.07 -5.97 5.29
CA THR A 206 -3.97 -5.44 4.47
C THR A 206 -3.16 -6.59 3.85
N ILE A 207 -2.89 -6.52 2.56
CA ILE A 207 -1.96 -7.45 1.91
C ILE A 207 -0.54 -6.89 2.04
N THR A 208 0.37 -7.67 2.65
CA THR A 208 1.74 -7.25 2.90
C THR A 208 2.75 -8.40 2.77
N GLY A 209 4.01 -8.16 3.10
CA GLY A 209 5.10 -9.12 2.87
C GLY A 209 5.58 -9.07 1.43
N SER A 210 5.41 -10.14 0.67
CA SER A 210 5.99 -10.30 -0.70
C SER A 210 7.48 -9.94 -0.72
N ILE A 211 8.21 -10.42 0.30
CA ILE A 211 9.66 -10.19 0.43
C ILE A 211 10.35 -11.06 -0.61
N GLY A 212 10.56 -10.49 -1.79
CA GLY A 212 11.11 -11.19 -2.94
C GLY A 212 11.48 -10.22 -4.06
N ILE A 213 12.30 -10.69 -4.97
CA ILE A 213 12.69 -9.95 -6.18
C ILE A 213 12.52 -10.88 -7.38
N PHE A 214 11.98 -10.36 -8.45
CA PHE A 214 11.92 -11.05 -9.71
C PHE A 214 12.30 -10.12 -10.86
N GLY A 215 12.72 -10.69 -11.98
CA GLY A 215 12.91 -9.99 -13.25
C GLY A 215 12.13 -10.71 -14.34
N MET A 216 11.52 -9.97 -15.26
CA MET A 216 10.84 -10.50 -16.43
C MET A 216 11.61 -10.10 -17.69
N PHE A 217 12.11 -11.06 -18.41
CA PHE A 217 12.93 -10.88 -19.59
C PHE A 217 12.30 -11.64 -20.77
N PRO A 218 11.35 -11.02 -21.50
CA PRO A 218 10.65 -11.70 -22.60
C PRO A 218 11.60 -11.95 -23.78
N ASP A 219 11.65 -13.19 -24.28
CA ASP A 219 12.26 -13.54 -25.54
C ASP A 219 11.22 -13.46 -26.66
N VAL A 220 11.40 -12.53 -27.59
CA VAL A 220 10.54 -12.34 -28.75
C VAL A 220 11.25 -12.73 -30.06
N SER A 221 12.44 -13.30 -30.00
CA SER A 221 13.27 -13.61 -31.18
C SER A 221 12.60 -14.59 -32.14
N GLY A 222 11.89 -15.60 -31.62
CA GLY A 222 11.12 -16.54 -32.43
C GLY A 222 9.99 -15.86 -33.20
N LEU A 223 9.26 -14.93 -32.58
CA LEU A 223 8.23 -14.14 -33.25
C LEU A 223 8.85 -13.29 -34.40
N LEU A 224 9.95 -12.60 -34.12
CA LEU A 224 10.59 -11.72 -35.10
C LEU A 224 11.20 -12.49 -36.28
N ARG A 225 11.94 -13.59 -36.00
CA ARG A 225 12.65 -14.33 -37.01
C ARG A 225 11.77 -15.31 -37.79
N GLU A 226 10.95 -16.11 -37.08
CA GLU A 226 10.19 -17.21 -37.68
C GLU A 226 8.84 -16.77 -38.23
N LYS A 227 8.16 -15.83 -37.56
CA LYS A 227 6.82 -15.39 -37.97
C LYS A 227 6.87 -14.14 -38.84
N LEU A 228 7.71 -13.16 -38.50
CA LEU A 228 7.85 -11.92 -39.27
C LEU A 228 8.97 -11.96 -40.31
N GLY A 229 9.80 -13.02 -40.35
CA GLY A 229 10.85 -13.20 -41.34
C GLY A 229 11.99 -12.18 -41.23
N LEU A 230 12.16 -11.51 -40.09
CA LEU A 230 13.21 -10.52 -39.92
C LEU A 230 14.56 -11.17 -39.75
N LYS A 231 15.56 -10.61 -40.42
CA LYS A 231 16.98 -11.03 -40.32
C LYS A 231 17.73 -9.95 -39.55
N PHE A 232 18.61 -10.37 -38.66
CA PHE A 232 19.43 -9.49 -37.83
C PHE A 232 20.88 -9.72 -38.14
N ASP A 233 21.63 -8.65 -38.27
CA ASP A 233 23.08 -8.63 -38.35
C ASP A 233 23.65 -7.83 -37.19
N GLU A 234 24.78 -8.22 -36.64
CA GLU A 234 25.31 -7.66 -35.39
C GLU A 234 26.80 -7.34 -35.53
N VAL A 235 27.15 -6.12 -35.17
CA VAL A 235 28.55 -5.70 -35.02
C VAL A 235 28.81 -5.38 -33.56
N LYS A 236 29.79 -6.02 -32.97
CA LYS A 236 30.08 -5.92 -31.54
C LYS A 236 31.48 -5.42 -31.26
N THR A 237 31.60 -4.49 -30.33
CA THR A 237 32.92 -4.07 -29.80
C THR A 237 33.40 -5.00 -28.70
N ASN A 238 32.50 -5.63 -27.96
CA ASN A 238 32.78 -6.50 -26.81
C ASN A 238 31.80 -7.67 -26.74
N LYS A 239 32.13 -8.71 -25.99
CA LYS A 239 31.38 -9.98 -25.90
C LYS A 239 29.88 -9.80 -25.62
N TYR A 240 29.50 -8.86 -24.76
CA TYR A 240 28.11 -8.64 -24.32
C TYR A 240 27.53 -7.34 -24.82
N ALA A 241 28.06 -6.72 -25.88
CA ALA A 241 27.56 -5.47 -26.42
C ALA A 241 26.09 -5.55 -26.93
N ASP A 242 25.64 -6.75 -27.25
CA ASP A 242 24.28 -7.07 -27.68
C ASP A 242 23.38 -7.65 -26.54
N PHE A 243 23.82 -7.54 -25.27
CA PHE A 243 23.03 -8.00 -24.13
C PHE A 243 21.63 -7.37 -24.12
N GLY A 244 20.59 -8.20 -24.01
CA GLY A 244 19.20 -7.75 -24.06
C GLY A 244 18.66 -7.47 -25.45
N THR A 245 19.39 -7.85 -26.54
CA THR A 245 18.87 -7.78 -27.91
C THR A 245 17.59 -8.60 -28.08
N ARG A 246 16.70 -8.15 -28.95
CA ARG A 246 15.49 -8.90 -29.32
C ARG A 246 15.74 -9.89 -30.47
N ALA A 247 16.96 -9.91 -31.02
CA ALA A 247 17.32 -10.72 -32.18
C ALA A 247 17.54 -12.20 -31.84
N ARG A 248 17.83 -12.53 -30.59
CA ARG A 248 18.11 -13.88 -30.09
C ARG A 248 17.71 -14.03 -28.63
N PRO A 249 17.50 -15.27 -28.14
CA PRO A 249 17.36 -15.54 -26.70
C PRO A 249 18.64 -15.17 -25.94
N PHE A 250 18.52 -15.03 -24.64
CA PHE A 250 19.67 -14.91 -23.74
C PHE A 250 20.51 -16.21 -23.78
N THR A 251 21.81 -16.07 -23.75
CA THR A 251 22.72 -17.21 -23.56
C THR A 251 22.66 -17.69 -22.09
N GLU A 252 23.12 -18.91 -21.84
CA GLU A 252 23.19 -19.45 -20.47
C GLU A 252 24.07 -18.58 -19.57
N GLU A 253 25.16 -18.01 -20.10
CA GLU A 253 26.04 -17.11 -19.36
C GLU A 253 25.35 -15.79 -19.02
N GLU A 254 24.62 -15.22 -19.95
CA GLU A 254 23.81 -14.00 -19.72
C GLU A 254 22.69 -14.25 -18.67
N MET A 255 22.02 -15.39 -18.75
CA MET A 255 21.04 -15.82 -17.75
C MET A 255 21.68 -16.04 -16.37
N SER A 256 22.91 -16.51 -16.30
CA SER A 256 23.66 -16.63 -15.05
C SER A 256 23.91 -15.25 -14.42
N TYR A 257 24.30 -14.24 -15.21
CA TYR A 257 24.48 -12.87 -14.70
C TYR A 257 23.16 -12.27 -14.20
N LEU A 258 22.07 -12.46 -14.94
CA LEU A 258 20.73 -12.02 -14.51
C LEU A 258 20.31 -12.68 -13.19
N SER A 259 20.52 -14.00 -13.07
CA SER A 259 20.22 -14.74 -11.85
C SER A 259 21.05 -14.26 -10.66
N GLN A 260 22.34 -13.99 -10.87
CA GLN A 260 23.19 -13.42 -9.83
C GLN A 260 22.75 -12.01 -9.41
N TYR A 261 22.31 -11.18 -10.35
CA TYR A 261 21.78 -9.86 -10.08
C TYR A 261 20.52 -9.93 -9.21
N VAL A 262 19.53 -10.76 -9.60
CA VAL A 262 18.30 -10.99 -8.84
C VAL A 262 18.61 -11.54 -7.44
N ASN A 263 19.51 -12.51 -7.33
CA ASN A 263 19.91 -13.09 -6.05
C ASN A 263 20.57 -12.07 -5.11
N ARG A 264 21.41 -11.17 -5.64
CA ARG A 264 21.98 -10.07 -4.83
C ARG A 264 20.91 -9.14 -4.31
N GLY A 265 19.95 -8.75 -5.17
CA GLY A 265 18.82 -7.93 -4.75
C GLY A 265 17.97 -8.60 -3.68
N TYR A 266 17.68 -9.90 -3.83
CA TYR A 266 16.92 -10.66 -2.83
C TYR A 266 17.65 -10.75 -1.48
N LYS A 267 18.95 -11.02 -1.49
CA LYS A 267 19.77 -11.01 -0.27
C LYS A 267 19.73 -9.64 0.42
N LEU A 268 19.87 -8.56 -0.36
CA LEU A 268 19.78 -7.21 0.18
C LEU A 268 18.42 -6.95 0.81
N PHE A 269 17.32 -7.31 0.15
CA PHE A 269 15.98 -7.12 0.71
C PHE A 269 15.81 -7.86 2.04
N ARG A 270 16.20 -9.14 2.12
CA ARG A 270 16.15 -9.90 3.38
C ARG A 270 16.97 -9.22 4.48
N HIS A 271 18.17 -8.76 4.15
CA HIS A 271 19.03 -8.05 5.10
C HIS A 271 18.36 -6.78 5.65
N ARG A 272 17.73 -5.98 4.77
CA ARG A 272 16.98 -4.76 5.16
C ARG A 272 15.80 -5.07 6.08
N VAL A 273 15.09 -6.15 5.80
CA VAL A 273 14.00 -6.62 6.68
C VAL A 273 14.55 -7.11 8.01
N ALA A 274 15.61 -7.92 8.00
CA ALA A 274 16.24 -8.42 9.21
C ALA A 274 16.68 -7.28 10.14
N GLU A 275 17.35 -6.26 9.59
CA GLU A 275 17.77 -5.06 10.31
C GLU A 275 16.57 -4.27 10.87
N GLY A 276 15.57 -3.99 10.03
CA GLY A 276 14.42 -3.17 10.40
C GLY A 276 13.49 -3.86 11.42
N ARG A 277 13.30 -5.16 11.29
CA ARG A 277 12.41 -5.96 12.13
C ARG A 277 13.12 -6.67 13.30
N LYS A 278 14.44 -6.48 13.44
CA LYS A 278 15.28 -7.15 14.48
C LYS A 278 15.14 -8.67 14.43
N MET A 279 15.11 -9.22 13.24
CA MET A 279 15.06 -10.66 12.95
C MET A 279 16.42 -11.14 12.45
N THR A 280 16.70 -12.46 12.55
CA THR A 280 17.83 -13.02 11.81
C THR A 280 17.47 -13.22 10.34
N GLU A 281 18.48 -13.30 9.45
CA GLU A 281 18.23 -13.56 8.04
C GLU A 281 17.53 -14.91 7.79
N GLU A 282 17.77 -15.91 8.64
CA GLU A 282 17.11 -17.20 8.60
C GLU A 282 15.63 -17.11 9.01
N GLN A 283 15.30 -16.24 9.98
CA GLN A 283 13.91 -15.96 10.34
C GLN A 283 13.18 -15.27 9.22
N VAL A 284 13.83 -14.27 8.58
CA VAL A 284 13.26 -13.57 7.42
C VAL A 284 13.06 -14.54 6.25
N GLU A 285 14.04 -15.43 5.96
CA GLU A 285 13.93 -16.41 4.86
C GLU A 285 12.68 -17.30 4.99
N LYS A 286 12.29 -17.70 6.20
CA LYS A 286 11.09 -18.52 6.45
C LYS A 286 9.78 -17.82 6.06
N VAL A 287 9.76 -16.50 6.03
CA VAL A 287 8.59 -15.67 5.73
C VAL A 287 8.78 -14.82 4.46
N ALA A 288 9.88 -15.02 3.75
CA ALA A 288 10.24 -14.36 2.49
C ALA A 288 9.81 -15.17 1.26
N GLN A 289 10.66 -15.28 0.26
CA GLN A 289 10.44 -16.03 -1.00
C GLN A 289 9.22 -15.54 -1.79
N GLY A 290 8.85 -14.26 -1.61
CA GLY A 290 7.68 -13.67 -2.25
C GLY A 290 6.34 -14.00 -1.62
N HIS A 291 6.31 -14.67 -0.46
CA HIS A 291 5.06 -14.96 0.24
C HIS A 291 4.34 -13.68 0.67
N VAL A 292 3.02 -13.67 0.49
CA VAL A 292 2.12 -12.60 0.93
C VAL A 292 1.32 -13.03 2.14
N PHE A 293 1.02 -12.06 3.00
CA PHE A 293 0.28 -12.26 4.23
C PHE A 293 -0.80 -11.20 4.38
N THR A 294 -1.86 -11.52 5.12
CA THR A 294 -2.75 -10.47 5.63
C THR A 294 -2.05 -9.72 6.78
N GLY A 295 -2.48 -8.48 7.07
CA GLY A 295 -1.93 -7.72 8.20
C GLY A 295 -2.02 -8.49 9.51
N GLN A 296 -3.13 -9.21 9.72
CA GLN A 296 -3.32 -10.07 10.89
C GLN A 296 -2.28 -11.20 10.97
N ASP A 297 -1.96 -11.85 9.85
CA ASP A 297 -0.97 -12.94 9.85
C ASP A 297 0.46 -12.38 9.87
N ALA A 298 0.70 -11.26 9.22
CA ALA A 298 1.96 -10.53 9.27
C ALA A 298 2.32 -10.07 10.69
N GLN A 299 1.33 -9.72 11.52
CA GLN A 299 1.55 -9.41 12.93
C GLN A 299 2.05 -10.64 13.71
N LYS A 300 1.45 -11.81 13.48
CA LYS A 300 1.83 -13.05 14.19
C LYS A 300 3.28 -13.47 13.93
N ILE A 301 3.80 -13.13 12.76
CA ILE A 301 5.17 -13.47 12.31
C ILE A 301 6.17 -12.33 12.46
N GLY A 302 5.78 -11.21 13.08
CA GLY A 302 6.67 -10.09 13.41
C GLY A 302 6.94 -9.11 12.27
N LEU A 303 6.24 -9.20 11.13
CA LEU A 303 6.36 -8.26 10.02
C LEU A 303 5.55 -6.97 10.26
N VAL A 304 4.54 -6.99 11.12
CA VAL A 304 3.70 -5.86 11.55
C VAL A 304 3.70 -5.81 13.07
N ASP A 305 3.71 -4.62 13.65
CA ASP A 305 3.75 -4.43 15.11
C ASP A 305 2.34 -4.37 15.71
N GLN A 306 1.39 -3.75 15.01
CA GLN A 306 0.05 -3.49 15.55
C GLN A 306 -1.00 -3.49 14.45
N LEU A 307 -2.19 -4.00 14.76
CA LEU A 307 -3.36 -3.85 13.90
C LEU A 307 -4.07 -2.52 14.18
N GLY A 308 -4.54 -1.88 13.12
CA GLY A 308 -5.31 -0.65 13.20
C GLY A 308 -5.21 0.22 11.95
N GLY A 309 -5.98 1.30 11.94
CA GLY A 309 -6.02 2.27 10.85
C GLY A 309 -4.98 3.38 10.98
N LEU A 310 -5.16 4.40 10.14
CA LEU A 310 -4.28 5.58 10.11
C LEU A 310 -4.22 6.31 11.46
N ASP A 311 -5.37 6.45 12.15
CA ASP A 311 -5.41 7.17 13.42
C ASP A 311 -4.62 6.46 14.52
N VAL A 312 -4.58 5.12 14.51
CA VAL A 312 -3.73 4.32 15.41
C VAL A 312 -2.25 4.60 15.14
N ALA A 313 -1.86 4.71 13.86
CA ALA A 313 -0.48 5.03 13.49
C ALA A 313 -0.09 6.47 13.89
N VAL A 314 -0.99 7.44 13.71
CA VAL A 314 -0.78 8.84 14.11
C VAL A 314 -0.64 8.94 15.64
N ALA A 315 -1.53 8.29 16.39
CA ALA A 315 -1.43 8.25 17.86
C ALA A 315 -0.11 7.60 18.31
N LYS A 316 0.33 6.53 17.64
CA LYS A 316 1.61 5.88 17.92
C LYS A 316 2.81 6.79 17.63
N ALA A 317 2.77 7.53 16.52
CA ALA A 317 3.82 8.49 16.17
C ALA A 317 3.93 9.61 17.20
N ALA A 318 2.79 10.18 17.62
CA ALA A 318 2.73 11.17 18.69
C ALA A 318 3.26 10.62 20.03
N GLN A 319 2.89 9.38 20.38
CA GLN A 319 3.39 8.71 21.57
C GLN A 319 4.93 8.56 21.54
N LEU A 320 5.50 8.13 20.41
CA LEU A 320 6.95 7.97 20.26
C LEU A 320 7.67 9.31 20.33
N ALA A 321 7.06 10.40 19.84
CA ALA A 321 7.57 11.76 19.94
C ALA A 321 7.24 12.43 21.29
N LYS A 322 6.53 11.77 22.20
CA LYS A 322 6.09 12.28 23.52
C LYS A 322 5.29 13.56 23.45
N LEU A 323 4.38 13.65 22.46
CA LEU A 323 3.53 14.82 22.24
C LEU A 323 2.20 14.65 22.98
N PRO A 324 1.87 15.50 23.98
CA PRO A 324 0.56 15.49 24.64
C PRO A 324 -0.53 16.08 23.76
N ASN A 325 -0.16 17.07 22.94
CA ASN A 325 -1.03 17.74 21.97
C ASN A 325 -0.26 17.87 20.66
N TYR A 326 -0.94 17.70 19.54
CA TYR A 326 -0.35 17.80 18.21
C TYR A 326 -1.42 18.11 17.17
N ARG A 327 -0.99 18.64 16.03
CA ARG A 327 -1.82 18.70 14.82
C ARG A 327 -1.40 17.59 13.84
N LYS A 328 -2.34 17.10 13.05
CA LYS A 328 -2.11 16.17 11.96
C LYS A 328 -2.10 16.93 10.63
N CYS A 329 -1.04 16.85 9.86
CA CYS A 329 -0.94 17.50 8.55
C CYS A 329 -0.66 16.48 7.46
N ALA A 330 -1.36 16.62 6.33
CA ALA A 330 -1.18 15.76 5.15
C ALA A 330 -0.01 16.23 4.28
N TYR A 331 0.73 15.27 3.71
CA TYR A 331 1.83 15.48 2.76
C TYR A 331 1.78 14.45 1.64
N PRO A 332 2.31 14.74 0.43
CA PRO A 332 2.84 16.05 0.07
C PRO A 332 1.76 17.13 0.16
N LYS A 333 2.15 18.37 0.45
CA LYS A 333 1.22 19.50 0.34
C LYS A 333 0.87 19.68 -1.14
N GLU A 334 -0.42 19.91 -1.42
CA GLU A 334 -0.80 20.28 -2.77
C GLU A 334 -0.10 21.59 -3.16
N PRO A 335 0.53 21.66 -4.35
CA PRO A 335 1.13 22.89 -4.81
C PRO A 335 0.07 23.97 -4.90
N ASN A 336 0.37 25.15 -4.42
CA ASN A 336 -0.56 26.28 -4.54
C ASN A 336 -0.69 26.68 -6.01
N PHE A 337 -1.77 27.43 -6.36
CA PHE A 337 -2.08 27.83 -7.74
C PHE A 337 -0.89 28.52 -8.45
N LEU A 338 -0.08 29.29 -7.73
CA LEU A 338 1.09 29.97 -8.28
C LEU A 338 2.24 28.99 -8.57
N GLU A 339 2.44 27.97 -7.73
CA GLU A 339 3.43 26.90 -7.96
C GLU A 339 3.05 26.05 -9.17
N GLN A 340 1.76 25.74 -9.36
CA GLN A 340 1.26 25.03 -10.54
C GLN A 340 1.44 25.78 -11.85
N MET A 341 1.54 27.12 -11.83
CA MET A 341 1.77 27.92 -13.03
C MET A 341 3.25 28.04 -13.43
N VAL A 342 4.17 27.65 -12.56
CA VAL A 342 5.64 27.76 -12.77
C VAL A 342 6.27 26.42 -13.16
N GLU A 343 5.57 25.28 -12.96
CA GLU A 343 5.93 23.97 -13.48
C GLU A 343 5.35 23.74 -14.89
#